data_d708484b290259f699783a51f3a710bb
#
_entry.id   d708484b290259f699783a51f3a710bb
#
_cell.length_a   1.000
_cell.length_b   1.000
_cell.length_c   1.000
_cell.angle_alpha   90.00
_cell.angle_beta   90.00
_cell.angle_gamma   90.00
#
_symmetry.space_group_name_H-M   'P 1'
#
loop_
_entity.id
_entity.type
_entity.pdbx_description
1 polymer ?
#
loop_
_entity_poly.entity_id
_entity_poly.type
_entity_poly.pdbx_seq_one_letter_code
_entity_poly.pdbx_strand_id
1 'polypeptide(L)'
;VNTNTTTGSGDFVMTLSNVNETFLSDTDLSNYTLIRNDTGAVINISAADISFDDDANRKEVTIASGVNATSCTLYTSVLQVNAAATEKTKVRSTATETFTGKTNVAKPEVELANADGIDITSVKMVPGNFANYNDVSAIDITENYELDSGQRLTHYQKARLKLKSGAPLPTGAIKVTYRHFSYTGAGNFFSVDSYSA
;
A
#
# COMPACT_ATOMS: atom_id res chain seq x y z
N VAL A 1 18.20 5.82 2.73
CA VAL A 1 19.27 5.10 3.44
C VAL A 1 19.91 4.12 2.49
N ASN A 2 21.20 4.21 2.30
CA ASN A 2 21.92 3.34 1.38
C ASN A 2 23.28 2.95 1.95
N THR A 3 23.69 1.72 1.68
CA THR A 3 24.94 1.14 2.14
C THR A 3 25.86 0.86 0.97
N ASN A 4 27.10 1.29 1.05
CA ASN A 4 28.15 0.99 0.09
C ASN A 4 29.52 0.83 0.81
N THR A 5 30.52 0.35 0.10
CA THR A 5 31.87 0.26 0.61
C THR A 5 32.71 1.40 0.07
N THR A 6 33.47 2.08 0.94
CA THR A 6 34.41 3.12 0.52
C THR A 6 35.51 2.54 -0.38
N THR A 7 35.99 3.35 -1.29
CA THR A 7 37.10 3.00 -2.18
C THR A 7 38.43 2.81 -1.42
N GLY A 8 39.43 2.33 -2.09
CA GLY A 8 40.80 2.27 -1.53
C GLY A 8 41.41 3.64 -1.23
N SER A 9 40.87 4.72 -1.82
CA SER A 9 41.26 6.11 -1.54
C SER A 9 40.45 6.74 -0.39
N GLY A 10 39.41 6.02 0.11
CA GLY A 10 38.59 6.50 1.21
C GLY A 10 37.33 7.27 0.76
N ASP A 11 36.97 7.19 -0.53
CA ASP A 11 35.77 7.87 -1.03
C ASP A 11 34.54 6.95 -0.91
N PHE A 12 33.47 7.47 -0.39
CA PHE A 12 32.15 6.84 -0.44
C PHE A 12 31.40 7.40 -1.64
N VAL A 13 31.06 6.55 -2.60
CA VAL A 13 30.34 6.94 -3.82
C VAL A 13 28.96 6.32 -3.83
N MET A 14 27.95 7.12 -4.17
CA MET A 14 26.57 6.67 -4.26
C MET A 14 25.83 7.30 -5.41
N THR A 15 25.16 6.46 -6.22
CA THR A 15 24.32 6.87 -7.35
C THR A 15 22.86 6.61 -7.05
N LEU A 16 21.98 7.58 -7.35
CA LEU A 16 20.52 7.42 -7.26
C LEU A 16 20.02 6.67 -8.49
N SER A 17 19.28 5.59 -8.24
CA SER A 17 18.66 4.79 -9.30
C SER A 17 17.38 5.40 -9.85
N ASN A 18 16.69 6.23 -9.06
CA ASN A 18 15.44 6.87 -9.47
C ASN A 18 15.75 8.14 -10.27
N VAL A 19 15.28 8.19 -11.51
CA VAL A 19 15.50 9.34 -12.42
C VAL A 19 14.90 10.66 -11.92
N ASN A 20 13.90 10.58 -11.06
CA ASN A 20 13.22 11.75 -10.50
C ASN A 20 13.77 12.21 -9.14
N GLU A 21 14.81 11.56 -8.63
CA GLU A 21 15.47 11.96 -7.38
C GLU A 21 16.80 12.67 -7.67
N THR A 22 17.16 13.63 -6.85
CA THR A 22 18.46 14.32 -6.87
C THR A 22 18.91 14.56 -5.44
N PHE A 23 20.21 14.50 -5.21
CA PHE A 23 20.77 14.87 -3.91
C PHE A 23 20.56 16.36 -3.67
N LEU A 24 20.38 16.72 -2.39
CA LEU A 24 20.37 18.13 -1.97
C LEU A 24 21.79 18.72 -2.15
N SER A 25 21.86 20.04 -2.28
CA SER A 25 23.18 20.70 -2.35
C SER A 25 23.96 20.51 -1.05
N ASP A 26 25.25 20.61 -1.11
CA ASP A 26 26.19 20.46 0.00
C ASP A 26 26.16 21.59 1.04
N THR A 27 25.36 22.62 0.80
CA THR A 27 25.29 23.79 1.69
C THR A 27 24.69 23.50 3.06
N ASP A 28 23.94 22.39 3.18
CA ASP A 28 23.37 21.96 4.46
C ASP A 28 23.84 20.54 4.82
N LEU A 29 24.91 20.51 5.60
CA LEU A 29 25.53 19.25 6.08
C LEU A 29 24.58 18.41 6.95
N SER A 30 23.52 18.99 7.49
CA SER A 30 22.51 18.22 8.25
C SER A 30 21.80 17.19 7.41
N ASN A 31 21.85 17.33 6.08
CA ASN A 31 21.27 16.37 5.14
C ASN A 31 22.13 15.13 4.91
N TYR A 32 23.37 15.09 5.40
CA TYR A 32 24.32 14.01 5.15
C TYR A 32 24.90 13.46 6.44
N THR A 33 24.63 12.20 6.71
CA THR A 33 25.24 11.47 7.84
C THR A 33 25.79 10.15 7.35
N LEU A 34 27.12 9.97 7.44
CA LEU A 34 27.80 8.75 7.05
C LEU A 34 28.23 7.97 8.30
N ILE A 35 27.84 6.71 8.38
CA ILE A 35 28.08 5.84 9.53
C ILE A 35 28.86 4.62 9.09
N ARG A 36 29.92 4.28 9.80
CA ARG A 36 30.67 3.03 9.63
C ARG A 36 29.85 1.86 10.15
N ASN A 37 29.71 0.82 9.34
CA ASN A 37 28.90 -0.35 9.72
C ASN A 37 29.66 -1.30 10.69
N ASP A 38 30.98 -1.26 10.70
CA ASP A 38 31.82 -2.10 11.57
C ASP A 38 31.86 -1.62 13.02
N THR A 39 31.83 -0.30 13.24
CA THR A 39 31.96 0.31 14.57
C THR A 39 30.75 1.08 15.02
N GLY A 40 29.81 1.39 14.13
CA GLY A 40 28.70 2.31 14.38
C GLY A 40 29.12 3.77 14.53
N ALA A 41 30.38 4.10 14.26
CA ALA A 41 30.87 5.47 14.42
C ALA A 41 30.41 6.37 13.28
N VAL A 42 29.97 7.58 13.60
CA VAL A 42 29.68 8.63 12.64
C VAL A 42 30.98 9.20 12.09
N ILE A 43 31.10 9.29 10.78
CA ILE A 43 32.22 9.95 10.10
C ILE A 43 31.92 11.44 10.02
N ASN A 44 32.83 12.25 10.57
CA ASN A 44 32.74 13.70 10.43
C ASN A 44 33.07 14.11 9.01
N ILE A 45 32.12 14.73 8.34
CA ILE A 45 32.25 15.26 6.98
C ILE A 45 32.06 16.78 7.00
N SER A 46 32.74 17.47 6.10
CA SER A 46 32.61 18.91 5.86
C SER A 46 32.03 19.14 4.46
N ALA A 47 31.57 20.33 4.16
CA ALA A 47 31.06 20.67 2.83
C ALA A 47 32.14 20.44 1.72
N ALA A 48 33.42 20.63 2.06
CA ALA A 48 34.51 20.41 1.12
C ALA A 48 34.74 18.91 0.79
N ASP A 49 34.23 18.01 1.62
CA ASP A 49 34.36 16.55 1.41
C ASP A 49 33.25 16.00 0.52
N ILE A 50 32.23 16.79 0.20
CA ILE A 50 31.08 16.37 -0.62
C ILE A 50 31.25 16.94 -2.04
N SER A 51 31.13 16.09 -3.03
CA SER A 51 31.11 16.51 -4.43
C SER A 51 30.06 15.72 -5.21
N PHE A 52 29.59 16.29 -6.30
CA PHE A 52 28.58 15.68 -7.18
C PHE A 52 29.17 15.48 -8.58
N ASP A 53 28.63 14.49 -9.31
CA ASP A 53 28.97 14.23 -10.71
C ASP A 53 28.55 15.39 -11.63
N ASP A 54 27.45 16.04 -11.31
CA ASP A 54 26.88 17.17 -12.03
C ASP A 54 26.09 18.06 -11.06
N ASP A 55 26.49 19.29 -10.91
CA ASP A 55 25.82 20.27 -10.01
C ASP A 55 24.37 20.53 -10.39
N ALA A 56 24.00 20.35 -11.66
CA ALA A 56 22.63 20.58 -12.11
C ALA A 56 21.71 19.38 -11.77
N ASN A 57 22.21 18.15 -11.89
CA ASN A 57 21.40 16.95 -11.73
C ASN A 57 21.65 16.21 -10.42
N ARG A 58 22.86 16.28 -9.88
CA ARG A 58 23.28 15.65 -8.61
C ARG A 58 22.75 14.22 -8.43
N LYS A 59 23.02 13.38 -9.43
CA LYS A 59 22.64 11.97 -9.42
C LYS A 59 23.59 11.08 -8.65
N GLU A 60 24.82 11.49 -8.58
CA GLU A 60 25.88 10.81 -7.84
C GLU A 60 26.49 11.75 -6.84
N VAL A 61 26.70 11.26 -5.63
CA VAL A 61 27.45 11.96 -4.58
C VAL A 61 28.71 11.17 -4.25
N THR A 62 29.82 11.87 -4.17
CA THR A 62 31.08 11.37 -3.65
C THR A 62 31.40 12.07 -2.35
N ILE A 63 31.66 11.31 -1.30
CA ILE A 63 32.04 11.82 0.02
C ILE A 63 33.46 11.33 0.34
N ALA A 64 34.41 12.24 0.46
CA ALA A 64 35.77 11.98 0.88
C ALA A 64 35.78 11.63 2.38
N SER A 65 35.50 10.39 2.71
CA SER A 65 35.33 9.94 4.10
C SER A 65 36.62 9.77 4.89
N GLY A 66 37.76 9.68 4.21
CA GLY A 66 39.05 9.37 4.82
C GLY A 66 39.17 7.95 5.39
N VAL A 67 38.18 7.10 5.19
CA VAL A 67 38.16 5.71 5.69
C VAL A 67 38.18 4.74 4.54
N ASN A 68 39.26 3.95 4.42
CA ASN A 68 39.51 3.09 3.27
C ASN A 68 38.81 1.73 3.39
N ALA A 69 38.29 1.24 2.27
CA ALA A 69 37.74 -0.11 2.10
C ALA A 69 36.79 -0.56 3.25
N THR A 70 35.98 0.36 3.74
CA THR A 70 35.07 0.13 4.87
C THR A 70 33.61 0.23 4.41
N SER A 71 32.78 -0.70 4.85
CA SER A 71 31.34 -0.63 4.63
C SER A 71 30.74 0.51 5.45
N CYS A 72 30.05 1.42 4.77
CA CYS A 72 29.41 2.58 5.37
C CYS A 72 27.95 2.68 4.94
N THR A 73 27.13 3.30 5.77
CA THR A 73 25.73 3.62 5.48
C THR A 73 25.54 5.12 5.44
N LEU A 74 25.05 5.62 4.30
CA LEU A 74 24.69 7.02 4.12
C LEU A 74 23.21 7.24 4.46
N TYR A 75 22.95 8.15 5.37
CA TYR A 75 21.64 8.73 5.64
C TYR A 75 21.60 10.12 5.02
N THR A 76 20.70 10.31 4.07
CA THR A 76 20.58 11.58 3.35
C THR A 76 19.15 11.84 2.95
N SER A 77 18.80 13.11 2.79
CA SER A 77 17.56 13.55 2.17
C SER A 77 17.78 13.75 0.67
N VAL A 78 16.83 13.34 -0.13
CA VAL A 78 16.83 13.57 -1.58
C VAL A 78 15.64 14.44 -1.96
N LEU A 79 15.83 15.29 -2.95
CA LEU A 79 14.77 16.06 -3.56
C LEU A 79 14.16 15.22 -4.69
N GLN A 80 12.87 15.01 -4.65
CA GLN A 80 12.16 14.40 -5.76
C GLN A 80 11.74 15.50 -6.74
N VAL A 81 12.42 15.55 -7.89
CA VAL A 81 12.10 16.47 -8.98
C VAL A 81 11.14 15.80 -9.96
N ASN A 82 10.25 16.58 -10.54
CA ASN A 82 9.21 16.06 -11.46
C ASN A 82 8.36 14.92 -10.83
N ALA A 83 8.15 14.96 -9.54
CA ALA A 83 7.10 14.17 -8.94
C ALA A 83 5.77 14.66 -9.52
N ALA A 84 5.46 14.22 -10.73
CA ALA A 84 4.08 14.20 -11.16
C ALA A 84 3.35 13.40 -10.09
N ALA A 85 2.54 14.08 -9.34
CA ALA A 85 1.68 13.46 -8.36
C ALA A 85 0.86 12.41 -9.09
N THR A 86 1.28 11.15 -8.97
CA THR A 86 0.56 10.05 -9.61
C THR A 86 -0.55 9.64 -8.67
N GLU A 87 -1.75 9.98 -9.05
CA GLU A 87 -2.94 9.60 -8.29
C GLU A 87 -3.22 8.11 -8.43
N LYS A 88 -3.72 7.53 -7.36
CA LYS A 88 -4.33 6.21 -7.42
C LYS A 88 -5.64 6.30 -8.17
N THR A 89 -5.89 5.37 -9.06
CA THR A 89 -7.19 5.24 -9.72
C THR A 89 -8.08 4.31 -8.92
N LYS A 90 -9.28 4.76 -8.59
CA LYS A 90 -10.35 3.95 -8.04
C LYS A 90 -11.28 3.51 -9.16
N VAL A 91 -11.45 2.21 -9.29
CA VAL A 91 -12.36 1.61 -10.28
C VAL A 91 -13.48 0.89 -9.55
N ARG A 92 -14.73 1.18 -9.94
CA ARG A 92 -15.88 0.43 -9.45
C ARG A 92 -15.85 -0.99 -10.03
N SER A 93 -15.82 -1.98 -9.16
CA SER A 93 -15.77 -3.39 -9.52
C SER A 93 -16.92 -4.15 -8.87
N THR A 94 -17.33 -5.25 -9.50
CA THR A 94 -18.33 -6.17 -8.95
C THR A 94 -17.63 -7.45 -8.53
N ALA A 95 -17.85 -7.89 -7.31
CA ALA A 95 -17.38 -9.15 -6.79
C ALA A 95 -18.56 -10.08 -6.48
N THR A 96 -18.32 -11.38 -6.66
CA THR A 96 -19.28 -12.43 -6.28
C THR A 96 -18.57 -13.46 -5.42
N GLU A 97 -19.10 -13.74 -4.26
CA GLU A 97 -18.54 -14.69 -3.29
C GLU A 97 -19.57 -15.69 -2.86
N THR A 98 -19.16 -16.94 -2.70
CA THR A 98 -20.00 -18.01 -2.21
C THR A 98 -19.51 -18.48 -0.84
N PHE A 99 -20.42 -18.51 0.12
CA PHE A 99 -20.15 -18.98 1.47
C PHE A 99 -20.88 -20.29 1.72
N THR A 100 -20.13 -21.27 2.17
CA THR A 100 -20.62 -22.61 2.51
C THR A 100 -20.24 -22.98 3.94
N GLY A 101 -20.87 -24.00 4.47
CA GLY A 101 -20.66 -24.44 5.85
C GLY A 101 -21.48 -23.62 6.86
N LYS A 102 -22.20 -24.35 7.72
CA LYS A 102 -23.10 -23.74 8.71
C LYS A 102 -22.40 -22.69 9.60
N THR A 103 -21.20 -22.97 10.05
CA THR A 103 -20.40 -22.07 10.89
C THR A 103 -19.98 -20.79 10.21
N ASN A 104 -19.87 -20.79 8.88
CA ASN A 104 -19.47 -19.63 8.11
C ASN A 104 -20.68 -18.76 7.70
N VAL A 105 -21.84 -19.37 7.54
CA VAL A 105 -23.03 -18.75 6.97
C VAL A 105 -24.07 -18.38 8.02
N ALA A 106 -24.38 -19.26 8.94
CA ALA A 106 -25.43 -19.08 9.94
C ALA A 106 -24.95 -18.19 11.11
N LYS A 107 -24.58 -16.96 10.80
CA LYS A 107 -24.10 -15.95 11.75
C LYS A 107 -24.58 -14.55 11.33
N PRO A 108 -24.66 -13.60 12.27
CA PRO A 108 -25.16 -12.25 12.00
C PRO A 108 -24.29 -11.45 11.04
N GLU A 109 -23.01 -11.82 10.89
CA GLU A 109 -22.02 -11.07 10.11
C GLU A 109 -21.10 -12.00 9.35
N VAL A 110 -20.88 -11.70 8.06
CA VAL A 110 -19.95 -12.42 7.18
C VAL A 110 -18.97 -11.43 6.60
N GLU A 111 -17.66 -11.70 6.73
CA GLU A 111 -16.61 -10.87 6.15
C GLU A 111 -16.47 -11.18 4.66
N LEU A 112 -16.43 -10.13 3.83
CA LEU A 112 -16.21 -10.19 2.38
C LEU A 112 -14.73 -10.10 2.06
N ALA A 113 -14.33 -10.51 0.87
CA ALA A 113 -12.91 -10.52 0.48
C ALA A 113 -12.33 -9.12 0.26
N ASN A 114 -13.17 -8.17 -0.19
CA ASN A 114 -12.74 -6.83 -0.56
C ASN A 114 -13.10 -5.80 0.51
N ALA A 115 -12.29 -4.76 0.62
CA ALA A 115 -12.58 -3.55 1.37
C ALA A 115 -13.36 -2.56 0.50
N ASP A 116 -13.72 -1.43 1.08
CA ASP A 116 -14.34 -0.29 0.38
C ASP A 116 -15.62 -0.69 -0.41
N GLY A 117 -16.49 -1.45 0.26
CA GLY A 117 -17.77 -1.87 -0.30
C GLY A 117 -18.68 -0.67 -0.57
N ILE A 118 -19.40 -0.70 -1.68
CA ILE A 118 -20.32 0.37 -2.11
C ILE A 118 -21.75 -0.04 -1.77
N ASP A 119 -22.18 -1.18 -2.28
CA ASP A 119 -23.54 -1.71 -2.06
C ASP A 119 -23.61 -3.22 -2.30
N ILE A 120 -24.68 -3.82 -1.82
CA ILE A 120 -25.04 -5.20 -2.11
C ILE A 120 -25.96 -5.20 -3.33
N THR A 121 -25.58 -5.96 -4.36
CA THR A 121 -26.41 -6.15 -5.55
C THR A 121 -27.39 -7.30 -5.35
N SER A 122 -26.93 -8.41 -4.77
CA SER A 122 -27.81 -9.54 -4.44
C SER A 122 -27.22 -10.44 -3.37
N VAL A 123 -28.07 -11.01 -2.54
CA VAL A 123 -27.75 -12.12 -1.65
C VAL A 123 -28.75 -13.23 -1.91
N LYS A 124 -28.27 -14.37 -2.41
CA LYS A 124 -29.10 -15.55 -2.71
C LYS A 124 -28.74 -16.71 -1.80
N MET A 125 -29.69 -17.48 -1.36
CA MET A 125 -29.52 -18.62 -0.45
C MET A 125 -30.15 -19.87 -1.00
N VAL A 126 -29.48 -21.01 -0.82
CA VAL A 126 -30.06 -22.35 -1.08
C VAL A 126 -30.62 -22.91 0.24
N PRO A 127 -31.93 -22.88 0.46
CA PRO A 127 -32.52 -23.30 1.73
C PRO A 127 -32.18 -24.75 2.08
N GLY A 128 -31.82 -24.98 3.34
CA GLY A 128 -31.54 -26.32 3.89
C GLY A 128 -30.24 -26.98 3.43
N ASN A 129 -29.45 -26.32 2.57
CA ASN A 129 -28.19 -26.88 2.09
C ASN A 129 -27.02 -25.91 2.36
N PHE A 130 -26.19 -26.24 3.35
CA PHE A 130 -24.97 -25.50 3.65
C PHE A 130 -23.74 -25.99 2.89
N ALA A 131 -23.78 -27.18 2.32
CA ALA A 131 -22.61 -27.79 1.70
C ALA A 131 -22.33 -27.20 0.31
N ASN A 132 -23.38 -26.97 -0.47
CA ASN A 132 -23.25 -26.53 -1.86
C ASN A 132 -24.25 -25.42 -2.19
N TYR A 133 -23.79 -24.46 -2.98
CA TYR A 133 -24.62 -23.45 -3.58
C TYR A 133 -25.07 -23.88 -4.99
N ASN A 134 -26.34 -23.64 -5.32
CA ASN A 134 -26.90 -23.87 -6.64
C ASN A 134 -27.89 -22.75 -7.00
N ASP A 135 -27.66 -22.07 -8.11
CA ASP A 135 -28.50 -20.95 -8.55
C ASP A 135 -29.96 -21.35 -8.85
N VAL A 136 -30.20 -22.60 -9.30
CA VAL A 136 -31.56 -23.07 -9.67
C VAL A 136 -32.50 -23.17 -8.48
N SER A 137 -31.97 -23.53 -7.32
CA SER A 137 -32.76 -23.67 -6.06
C SER A 137 -32.59 -22.50 -5.11
N ALA A 138 -31.89 -21.45 -5.53
CA ALA A 138 -31.59 -20.32 -4.68
C ALA A 138 -32.79 -19.34 -4.63
N ILE A 139 -33.05 -18.81 -3.45
CA ILE A 139 -34.02 -17.74 -3.20
C ILE A 139 -33.28 -16.44 -2.89
N ASP A 140 -33.86 -15.32 -3.25
CA ASP A 140 -33.33 -14.00 -2.94
C ASP A 140 -33.66 -13.62 -1.48
N ILE A 141 -32.63 -13.23 -0.76
CA ILE A 141 -32.73 -12.78 0.64
C ILE A 141 -31.97 -11.44 0.85
N THR A 142 -31.78 -10.68 -0.23
CA THR A 142 -31.02 -9.42 -0.22
C THR A 142 -31.57 -8.44 0.82
N GLU A 143 -32.87 -8.34 0.94
CA GLU A 143 -33.54 -7.44 1.87
C GLU A 143 -33.23 -7.70 3.35
N ASN A 144 -32.73 -8.91 3.67
CA ASN A 144 -32.33 -9.26 5.04
C ASN A 144 -30.99 -8.69 5.46
N TYR A 145 -30.24 -8.11 4.54
CA TYR A 145 -28.86 -7.70 4.78
C TYR A 145 -28.61 -6.22 4.56
N GLU A 146 -27.59 -5.73 5.21
CA GLU A 146 -26.97 -4.43 5.01
C GLU A 146 -25.44 -4.59 4.84
N LEU A 147 -24.83 -3.65 4.15
CA LEU A 147 -23.39 -3.63 3.93
C LEU A 147 -22.70 -2.70 4.94
N ASP A 148 -21.75 -3.22 5.67
CA ASP A 148 -20.70 -2.41 6.28
C ASP A 148 -19.56 -2.29 5.25
N SER A 149 -19.33 -1.08 4.75
CA SER A 149 -18.33 -0.82 3.70
C SER A 149 -16.89 -1.15 4.11
N GLY A 150 -16.62 -1.30 5.40
CA GLY A 150 -15.28 -1.44 5.92
C GLY A 150 -14.50 -0.12 6.02
N GLN A 151 -15.08 0.99 5.61
CA GLN A 151 -14.45 2.31 5.75
C GLN A 151 -14.45 2.76 7.21
N ARG A 152 -13.29 3.21 7.67
CA ARG A 152 -13.08 3.79 9.01
C ARG A 152 -12.36 5.13 8.85
N LEU A 153 -12.35 5.94 9.89
CA LEU A 153 -11.72 7.26 9.87
C LEU A 153 -10.24 7.23 9.48
N THR A 154 -9.52 6.18 9.86
CA THR A 154 -8.07 6.11 9.72
C THR A 154 -7.58 4.99 8.78
N HIS A 155 -8.44 4.06 8.42
CA HIS A 155 -8.06 2.89 7.63
C HIS A 155 -9.26 2.21 6.96
N TYR A 156 -9.00 1.31 6.03
CA TYR A 156 -9.99 0.44 5.43
C TYR A 156 -9.88 -0.96 6.03
N GLN A 157 -11.01 -1.52 6.44
CA GLN A 157 -11.18 -2.93 6.75
C GLN A 157 -11.87 -3.62 5.60
N LYS A 158 -11.88 -4.94 5.60
CA LYS A 158 -12.73 -5.70 4.68
C LYS A 158 -14.20 -5.35 4.93
N ALA A 159 -14.96 -5.25 3.85
CA ALA A 159 -16.40 -5.04 3.93
C ALA A 159 -17.08 -6.24 4.60
N ARG A 160 -18.23 -6.03 5.18
CA ARG A 160 -18.99 -7.06 5.89
C ARG A 160 -20.45 -7.03 5.49
N LEU A 161 -20.98 -8.21 5.25
CA LEU A 161 -22.39 -8.45 5.09
C LEU A 161 -23.01 -8.62 6.48
N LYS A 162 -23.85 -7.71 6.89
CA LYS A 162 -24.54 -7.73 8.20
C LYS A 162 -26.01 -8.07 8.05
N LEU A 163 -26.46 -9.00 8.85
CA LEU A 163 -27.89 -9.32 8.95
C LEU A 163 -28.63 -8.19 9.66
N LYS A 164 -29.71 -7.69 9.07
CA LYS A 164 -30.55 -6.67 9.70
C LYS A 164 -31.18 -7.19 10.98
N SER A 165 -31.42 -6.30 11.91
CA SER A 165 -32.11 -6.65 13.18
C SER A 165 -33.47 -7.29 12.91
N GLY A 166 -33.71 -8.45 13.51
CA GLY A 166 -34.97 -9.20 13.37
C GLY A 166 -35.02 -10.09 12.12
N ALA A 167 -34.07 -10.01 11.19
CA ALA A 167 -34.04 -10.93 10.06
C ALA A 167 -33.57 -12.34 10.47
N PRO A 168 -34.14 -13.40 9.88
CA PRO A 168 -33.76 -14.77 10.21
C PRO A 168 -32.38 -15.11 9.72
N LEU A 169 -31.66 -15.90 10.50
CA LEU A 169 -30.36 -16.45 10.05
C LEU A 169 -30.51 -17.32 8.81
N PRO A 170 -29.56 -17.31 7.87
CA PRO A 170 -29.58 -18.17 6.71
C PRO A 170 -29.62 -19.66 7.09
N THR A 171 -30.42 -20.42 6.35
CA THR A 171 -30.59 -21.87 6.53
C THR A 171 -29.81 -22.71 5.53
N GLY A 172 -28.98 -22.08 4.71
CA GLY A 172 -28.15 -22.78 3.71
C GLY A 172 -27.08 -21.87 3.14
N ALA A 173 -26.30 -22.40 2.21
CA ALA A 173 -25.20 -21.69 1.52
C ALA A 173 -25.72 -20.41 0.85
N ILE A 174 -24.95 -19.35 0.93
CA ILE A 174 -25.26 -18.05 0.32
C ILE A 174 -24.27 -17.67 -0.76
N LYS A 175 -24.75 -16.98 -1.79
CA LYS A 175 -23.95 -16.28 -2.78
C LYS A 175 -24.25 -14.78 -2.68
N VAL A 176 -23.21 -14.00 -2.48
CA VAL A 176 -23.27 -12.54 -2.31
C VAL A 176 -22.64 -11.90 -3.54
N THR A 177 -23.37 -10.99 -4.18
CA THR A 177 -22.86 -10.12 -5.22
C THR A 177 -22.91 -8.68 -4.72
N TYR A 178 -21.78 -8.00 -4.76
CA TYR A 178 -21.65 -6.64 -4.25
C TYR A 178 -20.69 -5.82 -5.10
N ARG A 179 -20.80 -4.50 -5.02
CA ARG A 179 -19.86 -3.58 -5.66
C ARG A 179 -18.90 -3.03 -4.63
N HIS A 180 -17.67 -2.85 -5.06
CA HIS A 180 -16.60 -2.27 -4.24
C HIS A 180 -15.68 -1.43 -5.11
N PHE A 181 -14.87 -0.58 -4.50
CA PHE A 181 -13.78 0.05 -5.21
C PHE A 181 -12.55 -0.84 -5.20
N SER A 182 -11.96 -1.06 -6.37
CA SER A 182 -10.61 -1.59 -6.53
C SER A 182 -9.65 -0.46 -6.85
N TYR A 183 -8.40 -0.63 -6.46
CA TYR A 183 -7.37 0.38 -6.65
C TYR A 183 -6.38 -0.10 -7.70
N THR A 184 -6.11 0.75 -8.68
CA THR A 184 -5.11 0.50 -9.73
C THR A 184 -4.15 1.68 -9.81
N GLY A 185 -2.94 1.41 -10.33
CA GLY A 185 -1.91 2.43 -10.51
C GLY A 185 -0.91 2.52 -9.37
N ALA A 186 0.20 3.19 -9.65
CA ALA A 186 1.34 3.36 -8.75
C ALA A 186 1.26 4.64 -7.89
N GLY A 187 0.13 5.33 -7.89
CA GLY A 187 -0.05 6.59 -7.17
C GLY A 187 0.01 6.44 -5.65
N ASN A 188 0.38 7.50 -4.97
CA ASN A 188 0.58 7.52 -3.52
C ASN A 188 -0.60 8.12 -2.76
N PHE A 189 -1.54 8.77 -3.42
CA PHE A 189 -2.66 9.45 -2.80
C PHE A 189 -3.93 9.36 -3.66
N PHE A 190 -5.06 9.73 -3.06
CA PHE A 190 -6.35 9.87 -3.72
C PHE A 190 -6.75 11.33 -3.79
N SER A 191 -7.32 11.73 -4.92
CA SER A 191 -7.98 13.02 -5.11
C SER A 191 -9.41 12.80 -5.61
N VAL A 192 -10.11 13.88 -5.92
CA VAL A 192 -11.43 13.82 -6.55
C VAL A 192 -11.36 13.10 -7.91
N ASP A 193 -10.28 13.30 -8.65
CA ASP A 193 -10.06 12.71 -9.97
C ASP A 193 -9.68 11.21 -9.92
N SER A 194 -9.36 10.70 -8.74
CA SER A 194 -9.11 9.26 -8.54
C SER A 194 -10.35 8.39 -8.68
N TYR A 195 -11.54 8.97 -8.64
CA TYR A 195 -12.81 8.25 -8.72
C TYR A 195 -13.30 8.24 -10.17
N SER A 196 -13.52 7.04 -10.72
CA SER A 196 -14.21 6.92 -12.00
C SER A 196 -15.66 7.40 -11.88
N ALA A 197 -16.06 8.25 -12.78
CA ALA A 197 -17.46 8.68 -12.91
C ALA A 197 -18.39 7.51 -13.23
#